data_ceb305c4d409a2c40a4fa74aee8447ee
#
_entry.id   ceb305c4d409a2c40a4fa74aee8447ee
#
_cell.length_a   1.000
_cell.length_b   1.000
_cell.length_c   1.000
_cell.angle_alpha   90.00
_cell.angle_beta   90.00
_cell.angle_gamma   90.00
#
_symmetry.space_group_name_H-M   'P 1'
#
loop_
_entity.id
_entity.type
_entity.pdbx_description
1 polymer ?
#
loop_
_entity_poly.entity_id
_entity_poly.type
_entity_poly.pdbx_seq_one_letter_code
_entity_poly.pdbx_strand_id
1 'polypeptide(L)'
;MKLVLAGAASRDLSRLRDFIAVHDPVGASRIASDLRARIAHLKTFPDMGLGVSGAPASLPLREFTFGDYVVRYVRLETSLVVLRVWHHREERR
;
A
#
# COMPACT_ATOMS: atom_id res chain seq x y z
N MET A 1 -6.05 14.41 -8.56
CA MET A 1 -5.02 14.04 -7.55
C MET A 1 -4.02 13.09 -8.18
N LYS A 2 -2.75 13.31 -7.96
CA LYS A 2 -1.69 12.49 -8.49
C LYS A 2 -1.34 11.37 -7.52
N LEU A 3 -1.24 10.13 -8.02
CA LEU A 3 -0.80 8.99 -7.22
C LEU A 3 0.69 8.75 -7.47
N VAL A 4 1.46 8.71 -6.38
CA VAL A 4 2.91 8.49 -6.42
C VAL A 4 3.24 7.28 -5.54
N LEU A 5 4.05 6.38 -6.06
CA LEU A 5 4.63 5.30 -5.27
C LEU A 5 6.03 5.70 -4.83
N ALA A 6 6.25 5.78 -3.53
CA ALA A 6 7.61 5.95 -3.02
C ALA A 6 8.48 4.77 -3.45
N GLY A 7 9.79 4.99 -3.57
CA GLY A 7 10.70 3.92 -3.97
C GLY A 7 10.58 2.68 -3.10
N ALA A 8 10.42 2.87 -1.79
CA ALA A 8 10.23 1.76 -0.86
C ALA A 8 8.94 0.98 -1.15
N ALA A 9 7.86 1.67 -1.52
CA ALA A 9 6.59 1.01 -1.87
C ALA A 9 6.73 0.20 -3.15
N SER A 10 7.43 0.73 -4.15
CA SER A 10 7.68 -0.02 -5.39
C SER A 10 8.49 -1.28 -5.12
N ARG A 11 9.50 -1.19 -4.26
CA ARG A 11 10.29 -2.36 -3.87
C ARG A 11 9.45 -3.35 -3.07
N ASP A 12 8.56 -2.85 -2.20
CA ASP A 12 7.63 -3.71 -1.46
C ASP A 12 6.75 -4.52 -2.40
N LEU A 13 6.17 -3.87 -3.43
CA LEU A 13 5.31 -4.56 -4.39
C LEU A 13 6.07 -5.65 -5.15
N SER A 14 7.30 -5.37 -5.56
CA SER A 14 8.14 -6.37 -6.23
C SER A 14 8.46 -7.54 -5.30
N ARG A 15 8.82 -7.25 -4.05
CA ARG A 15 9.12 -8.28 -3.04
C ARG A 15 7.90 -9.17 -2.80
N LEU A 16 6.72 -8.57 -2.64
CA LEU A 16 5.50 -9.32 -2.38
C LEU A 16 5.13 -10.21 -3.55
N ARG A 17 5.26 -9.70 -4.79
CA ARG A 17 5.01 -10.51 -5.97
C ARG A 17 5.93 -11.72 -6.02
N ASP A 18 7.21 -11.53 -5.76
CA ASP A 18 8.19 -12.61 -5.80
C ASP A 18 7.95 -13.63 -4.69
N PHE A 19 7.63 -13.14 -3.48
CA PHE A 19 7.30 -13.99 -2.35
C PHE A 19 6.10 -14.89 -2.64
N ILE A 20 5.04 -14.31 -3.19
CA ILE A 20 3.82 -15.06 -3.50
C ILE A 20 4.08 -16.06 -4.63
N ALA A 21 4.89 -15.67 -5.63
CA ALA A 21 5.17 -16.51 -6.78
C ALA A 21 5.89 -17.81 -6.41
N VAL A 22 6.63 -17.82 -5.31
CA VAL A 22 7.28 -19.05 -4.82
C VAL A 22 6.24 -20.10 -4.41
N HIS A 23 5.12 -19.65 -3.84
CA HIS A 23 4.09 -20.54 -3.32
C HIS A 23 2.91 -20.71 -4.30
N ASP A 24 2.61 -19.69 -5.08
CA ASP A 24 1.47 -19.68 -5.99
C ASP A 24 1.73 -18.76 -7.18
N PRO A 25 2.41 -19.27 -8.23
CA PRO A 25 2.77 -18.43 -9.38
C PRO A 25 1.55 -17.84 -10.11
N VAL A 26 0.45 -18.58 -10.18
CA VAL A 26 -0.77 -18.10 -10.84
C VAL A 26 -1.45 -17.05 -9.98
N GLY A 27 -1.59 -17.32 -8.67
CA GLY A 27 -2.20 -16.40 -7.74
C GLY A 27 -1.40 -15.13 -7.56
N ALA A 28 -0.08 -15.20 -7.68
CA ALA A 28 0.81 -14.05 -7.51
C ALA A 28 0.46 -12.91 -8.48
N SER A 29 0.25 -13.26 -9.75
CA SER A 29 -0.09 -12.26 -10.77
C SER A 29 -1.43 -11.59 -10.46
N ARG A 30 -2.43 -12.38 -10.07
CA ARG A 30 -3.76 -11.86 -9.73
C ARG A 30 -3.73 -10.97 -8.50
N ILE A 31 -3.04 -11.39 -7.45
CA ILE A 31 -2.95 -10.60 -6.21
C ILE A 31 -2.23 -9.28 -6.47
N ALA A 32 -1.15 -9.29 -7.24
CA ALA A 32 -0.43 -8.07 -7.58
C ALA A 32 -1.33 -7.11 -8.36
N SER A 33 -2.10 -7.62 -9.31
CA SER A 33 -3.03 -6.81 -10.09
C SER A 33 -4.15 -6.23 -9.21
N ASP A 34 -4.73 -7.05 -8.33
CA ASP A 34 -5.79 -6.62 -7.41
C ASP A 34 -5.27 -5.55 -6.46
N LEU A 35 -4.08 -5.73 -5.93
CA LEU A 35 -3.48 -4.77 -4.99
C LEU A 35 -3.23 -3.42 -5.68
N ARG A 36 -2.73 -3.45 -6.91
CA ARG A 36 -2.55 -2.22 -7.69
C ARG A 36 -3.87 -1.51 -7.97
N ALA A 37 -4.93 -2.28 -8.26
CA ALA A 37 -6.25 -1.70 -8.48
C ALA A 37 -6.79 -1.05 -7.21
N ARG A 38 -6.57 -1.66 -6.05
CA ARG A 38 -6.99 -1.10 -4.77
C ARG A 38 -6.21 0.17 -4.44
N ILE A 39 -4.91 0.19 -4.72
CA ILE A 39 -4.10 1.39 -4.53
C ILE A 39 -4.60 2.50 -5.44
N ALA A 40 -4.93 2.19 -6.69
CA ALA A 40 -5.46 3.19 -7.62
C ALA A 40 -6.79 3.79 -7.15
N HIS A 41 -7.61 3.04 -6.42
CA HIS A 41 -8.85 3.56 -5.82
C HIS A 41 -8.61 4.70 -4.84
N LEU A 42 -7.43 4.81 -4.26
CA LEU A 42 -7.12 5.92 -3.36
C LEU A 42 -7.20 7.27 -4.05
N LYS A 43 -7.04 7.33 -5.36
CA LYS A 43 -7.20 8.58 -6.11
C LYS A 43 -8.64 9.10 -6.03
N THR A 44 -9.61 8.18 -5.96
CA THR A 44 -11.02 8.53 -5.85
C THR A 44 -11.46 8.69 -4.40
N PHE A 45 -10.91 7.87 -3.51
CA PHE A 45 -11.28 7.85 -2.10
C PHE A 45 -10.03 8.01 -1.22
N PRO A 46 -9.40 9.20 -1.22
CA PRO A 46 -8.11 9.38 -0.53
C PRO A 46 -8.19 9.26 0.99
N ASP A 47 -9.37 9.40 1.57
CA ASP A 47 -9.55 9.30 3.02
C ASP A 47 -10.10 7.94 3.45
N MET A 48 -10.09 6.95 2.56
CA MET A 48 -10.62 5.62 2.83
C MET A 48 -9.85 4.87 3.94
N GLY A 49 -8.56 5.12 4.07
CA GLY A 49 -7.75 4.51 5.12
C GLY A 49 -7.99 5.16 6.48
N LEU A 50 -7.58 4.44 7.53
CA LEU A 50 -7.66 4.93 8.90
C LEU A 50 -6.36 5.64 9.28
N GLY A 51 -6.47 6.67 10.13
CA GLY A 51 -5.31 7.36 10.65
C GLY A 51 -4.40 6.43 11.44
N VAL A 52 -3.08 6.64 11.32
CA VAL A 52 -2.10 5.83 12.04
C VAL A 52 -1.88 6.42 13.42
N SER A 53 -2.09 5.61 14.45
CA SER A 53 -1.88 6.01 15.83
C SER A 53 -0.40 6.34 16.07
N GLY A 54 -0.14 7.46 16.75
CA GLY A 54 1.21 7.89 17.05
C GLY A 54 1.92 8.65 15.93
N ALA A 55 1.30 8.79 14.77
CA ALA A 55 1.89 9.57 13.68
C ALA A 55 1.90 11.07 14.05
N PRO A 56 2.94 11.82 13.63
CA PRO A 56 2.97 13.26 13.84
C PRO A 56 1.79 13.95 13.17
N ALA A 57 1.23 14.98 13.82
CA ALA A 57 0.12 15.72 13.24
C ALA A 57 0.49 16.38 11.91
N SER A 58 1.77 16.73 11.74
CA SER A 58 2.29 17.34 10.51
C SER A 58 2.41 16.33 9.35
N LEU A 59 2.28 15.03 9.63
CA LEU A 59 2.38 13.98 8.63
C LEU A 59 1.18 13.05 8.80
N PRO A 60 0.04 13.36 8.15
CA PRO A 60 -1.20 12.61 8.33
C PRO A 60 -1.14 11.26 7.61
N LEU A 61 -0.50 10.28 8.26
CA LEU A 61 -0.40 8.93 7.75
C LEU A 61 -1.72 8.20 7.85
N ARG A 62 -2.05 7.44 6.81
CA ARG A 62 -3.22 6.57 6.80
C ARG A 62 -2.81 5.18 6.35
N GLU A 63 -3.60 4.20 6.77
CA GLU A 63 -3.44 2.82 6.33
C GLU A 63 -4.78 2.25 5.94
N PHE A 64 -4.80 1.46 4.86
CA PHE A 64 -5.95 0.62 4.58
C PHE A 64 -5.47 -0.81 4.37
N THR A 65 -6.39 -1.76 4.60
CA THR A 65 -6.10 -3.17 4.39
C THR A 65 -6.87 -3.70 3.20
N PHE A 66 -6.24 -4.60 2.44
CA PHE A 66 -6.86 -5.36 1.38
C PHE A 66 -6.49 -6.82 1.61
N GLY A 67 -7.46 -7.61 2.10
CA GLY A 67 -7.16 -8.97 2.54
C GLY A 67 -6.11 -8.95 3.64
N ASP A 68 -4.99 -9.60 3.40
CA ASP A 68 -3.89 -9.69 4.35
C ASP A 68 -2.82 -8.62 4.11
N TYR A 69 -3.07 -7.66 3.24
CA TYR A 69 -2.10 -6.64 2.87
C TYR A 69 -2.46 -5.31 3.50
N VAL A 70 -1.43 -4.56 3.87
CA VAL A 70 -1.57 -3.23 4.46
C VAL A 70 -0.86 -2.24 3.55
N VAL A 71 -1.53 -1.14 3.24
CA VAL A 71 -0.98 -0.05 2.43
C VAL A 71 -0.94 1.19 3.30
N ARG A 72 0.25 1.70 3.53
CA ARG A 72 0.46 2.96 4.27
C ARG A 72 0.71 4.07 3.29
N TYR A 73 -0.03 5.17 3.44
CA TYR A 73 0.07 6.29 2.52
C TYR A 73 -0.12 7.61 3.26
N VAL A 74 0.25 8.69 2.58
CA VAL A 74 -0.02 10.05 3.05
C VAL A 74 -0.76 10.80 1.94
N ARG A 75 -1.80 11.53 2.34
CA ARG A 75 -2.51 12.43 1.44
C ARG A 75 -1.94 13.82 1.59
N LEU A 76 -1.42 14.35 0.49
CA LEU A 76 -0.98 15.74 0.40
C LEU A 76 -2.04 16.54 -0.34
N GLU A 77 -1.81 17.84 -0.52
CA GLU A 77 -2.82 18.73 -1.11
C GLU A 77 -3.23 18.30 -2.51
N THR A 78 -2.26 17.99 -3.37
CA THR A 78 -2.52 17.64 -4.77
C THR A 78 -2.06 16.23 -5.15
N SER A 79 -1.50 15.49 -4.20
CA SER A 79 -0.98 14.15 -4.48
C SER A 79 -1.24 13.21 -3.32
N LEU A 80 -1.16 11.93 -3.62
CA LEU A 80 -1.25 10.87 -2.65
C LEU A 80 -0.02 10.00 -2.83
N VAL A 81 0.76 9.82 -1.76
CA VAL A 81 2.02 9.08 -1.81
C VAL A 81 1.87 7.79 -1.04
N VAL A 82 2.02 6.66 -1.72
CA VAL A 82 2.07 5.35 -1.07
C VAL A 82 3.50 5.16 -0.57
N LEU A 83 3.64 4.99 0.74
CA LEU A 83 4.94 4.93 1.41
C LEU A 83 5.44 3.51 1.55
N ARG A 84 4.57 2.60 1.96
CA ARG A 84 4.93 1.20 2.20
C ARG A 84 3.74 0.28 1.92
N VAL A 85 4.05 -0.96 1.55
CA VAL A 85 3.07 -2.04 1.40
C VAL A 85 3.66 -3.30 2.00
N TRP A 86 2.87 -4.04 2.81
CA TRP A 86 3.35 -5.30 3.38
C TRP A 86 2.20 -6.26 3.65
N HIS A 87 2.54 -7.53 3.83
CA HIS A 87 1.61 -8.54 4.30
C HIS A 87 1.59 -8.49 5.82
N HIS A 88 0.41 -8.62 6.43
CA HIS A 88 0.27 -8.43 7.88
C HIS A 88 1.11 -9.40 8.71
N ARG A 89 1.51 -10.54 8.13
CA ARG A 89 2.39 -11.50 8.82
C ARG A 89 3.87 -11.13 8.77
N GLU A 90 4.24 -10.15 7.95
CA GLU A 90 5.61 -9.66 7.96
C GLU A 90 5.82 -8.81 9.20
N GLU A 91 6.98 -8.94 9.84
CA GLU A 91 7.31 -8.06 10.93
C GLU A 91 7.67 -6.68 10.39
N ARG A 92 7.00 -5.65 10.94
CA ARG A 92 7.26 -4.25 10.56
C ARG A 92 7.59 -3.48 11.81
N ARG A 93 8.78 -2.93 11.82
CA ARG A 93 9.29 -2.16 12.94
C ARG A 93 9.37 -0.68 12.59
#